data_dcbc7a3b5074d06fc2f5259adb0b321d
#
_entry.id   dcbc7a3b5074d06fc2f5259adb0b321d
#
_cell.length_a   1.000
_cell.length_b   1.000
_cell.length_c   1.000
_cell.angle_alpha   90.00
_cell.angle_beta   90.00
_cell.angle_gamma   90.00
#
_symmetry.space_group_name_H-M   'P 1'
#
loop_
_entity.id
_entity.type
_entity.pdbx_description
1 polymer ?
#
loop_
_entity_poly.entity_id
_entity_poly.type
_entity_poly.pdbx_seq_one_letter_code
_entity_poly.pdbx_strand_id
1 'polypeptide(L)' 'MNKIKWAMVFQTKYPYQAEIVIQVLKNNFIDSVPNNKIDSSYNNFGYYEVLVHEKNYLESIKLIESIKFNE' A
#
# COMPACT_ATOMS: atom_id res chain seq x y z
N MET A 1 0.04 26.56 -3.00
CA MET A 1 0.51 25.40 -3.76
C MET A 1 0.31 24.14 -2.94
N ASN A 2 -0.36 23.18 -3.51
CA ASN A 2 -0.74 21.98 -2.77
C ASN A 2 0.33 20.93 -2.86
N LYS A 3 0.91 20.59 -1.72
CA LYS A 3 1.80 19.46 -1.66
C LYS A 3 0.98 18.26 -1.22
N ILE A 4 0.99 17.23 -2.05
CA ILE A 4 0.34 15.98 -1.69
C ILE A 4 1.24 15.25 -0.72
N LYS A 5 0.69 14.94 0.44
CA LYS A 5 1.42 14.13 1.42
C LYS A 5 0.97 12.70 1.30
N TRP A 6 1.90 11.81 1.15
CA TRP A 6 1.64 10.39 1.02
C TRP A 6 1.89 9.72 2.37
N ALA A 7 0.98 8.85 2.74
CA ALA A 7 1.08 8.11 4.00
C ALA A 7 1.08 6.63 3.69
N MET A 8 1.95 5.88 4.35
CA MET A 8 1.99 4.44 4.19
C MET A 8 0.84 3.80 4.95
N VAL A 9 0.05 2.98 4.27
CA VAL A 9 -1.08 2.28 4.87
C VAL A 9 -0.90 0.78 4.90
N PHE A 10 0.07 0.25 4.18
CA PHE A 10 0.27 -1.19 4.12
C PHE A 10 1.71 -1.49 3.75
N GLN A 11 2.24 -2.57 4.32
CA GLN A 11 3.60 -3.02 4.06
C GLN A 11 3.58 -4.54 4.07
N THR A 12 4.23 -5.14 3.08
CA THR A 12 4.24 -6.59 2.97
C THR A 12 5.50 -7.06 2.25
N LYS A 13 5.89 -8.29 2.51
CA LYS A 13 6.95 -8.96 1.76
C LYS A 13 6.45 -9.55 0.45
N TYR A 14 5.14 -9.66 0.28
CA TYR A 14 4.56 -10.39 -0.83
C TYR A 14 3.93 -9.44 -1.84
N PRO A 15 4.43 -9.42 -3.07
CA PRO A 15 3.90 -8.47 -4.07
C PRO A 15 2.42 -8.68 -4.34
N TYR A 16 1.93 -9.92 -4.28
CA TYR A 16 0.51 -10.15 -4.56
C TYR A 16 -0.40 -9.46 -3.53
N GLN A 17 0.06 -9.38 -2.28
CA GLN A 17 -0.73 -8.70 -1.25
C GLN A 17 -0.80 -7.19 -1.52
N ALA A 18 0.32 -6.61 -1.93
CA ALA A 18 0.33 -5.20 -2.27
C ALA A 18 -0.61 -4.90 -3.43
N GLU A 19 -0.64 -5.78 -4.43
CA GLU A 19 -1.54 -5.61 -5.56
C GLU A 19 -3.00 -5.69 -5.14
N ILE A 20 -3.33 -6.62 -4.24
CA ILE A 20 -4.71 -6.75 -3.75
C ILE A 20 -5.12 -5.46 -3.04
N VAL A 21 -4.25 -4.92 -2.20
CA VAL A 21 -4.54 -3.70 -1.47
C VAL A 21 -4.77 -2.55 -2.44
N ILE A 22 -3.88 -2.40 -3.42
CA ILE A 22 -4.01 -1.33 -4.41
C ILE A 22 -5.33 -1.46 -5.15
N GLN A 23 -5.71 -2.68 -5.52
CA GLN A 23 -6.94 -2.92 -6.26
C GLN A 23 -8.16 -2.57 -5.41
N VAL A 24 -8.16 -2.95 -4.13
CA VAL A 24 -9.27 -2.63 -3.24
C VAL A 24 -9.40 -1.12 -3.09
N LEU A 25 -8.28 -0.42 -2.92
CA LEU A 25 -8.32 1.03 -2.79
C LEU A 25 -8.83 1.67 -4.07
N LYS A 26 -8.36 1.20 -5.22
CA LYS A 26 -8.81 1.72 -6.49
C LYS A 26 -10.31 1.53 -6.69
N ASN A 27 -10.83 0.38 -6.29
CA ASN A 27 -12.25 0.09 -6.41
C ASN A 27 -13.10 0.99 -5.51
N ASN A 28 -12.48 1.62 -4.54
CA ASN A 28 -13.15 2.56 -3.63
C ASN A 28 -12.77 4.00 -3.93
N PHE A 29 -12.23 4.25 -5.11
CA PHE A 29 -11.89 5.59 -5.60
C PHE A 29 -10.82 6.28 -4.76
N ILE A 30 -9.90 5.49 -4.21
CA ILE A 30 -8.77 6.02 -3.44
C ILE A 30 -7.51 5.82 -4.26
N ASP A 31 -6.82 6.93 -4.56
CA ASP A 31 -5.55 6.88 -5.27
C ASP A 31 -4.48 6.32 -4.34
N SER A 32 -3.72 5.37 -4.85
CA SER A 32 -2.60 4.81 -4.11
C SER A 32 -1.42 4.63 -5.03
N VAL A 33 -0.24 4.61 -4.45
CA VAL A 33 0.99 4.35 -5.20
C VAL A 33 1.79 3.28 -4.49
N PRO A 34 2.40 2.37 -5.25
CA PRO A 34 3.31 1.39 -4.67
C PRO A 34 4.68 2.01 -4.47
N ASN A 35 5.36 1.55 -3.44
CA ASN A 35 6.73 1.96 -3.18
C ASN A 35 7.50 0.71 -2.83
N ASN A 36 8.40 0.29 -3.71
CA ASN A 36 9.16 -0.93 -3.51
C ASN A 36 10.47 -0.60 -2.84
N LYS A 37 10.63 -1.11 -1.64
CA LYS A 37 11.85 -0.94 -0.86
C LYS A 37 12.63 -2.25 -0.88
N ILE A 38 13.20 -2.56 -2.03
CA ILE A 38 13.97 -3.78 -2.20
C ILE A 38 15.44 -3.43 -2.20
N ASP A 39 16.17 -4.03 -1.27
CA ASP A 39 17.61 -3.85 -1.20
C ASP A 39 18.27 -4.99 -1.97
N SER A 40 18.66 -4.71 -3.18
CA SER A 40 19.26 -5.70 -4.05
C SER A 40 20.65 -6.11 -3.64
N SER A 41 21.31 -5.35 -2.76
CA SER A 41 22.66 -5.71 -2.36
C SER A 41 22.70 -6.80 -1.30
N TYR A 42 21.55 -7.17 -0.74
CA TYR A 42 21.47 -8.21 0.29
C TYR A 42 20.44 -9.28 -0.01
N ASN A 43 20.35 -9.69 -1.24
CA ASN A 43 19.56 -10.86 -1.58
C ASN A 43 18.12 -10.84 -1.10
N ASN A 44 17.32 -10.00 -1.64
CA ASN A 44 15.88 -10.13 -1.51
C ASN A 44 15.27 -9.71 -0.19
N PHE A 45 15.97 -9.00 0.62
CA PHE A 45 15.32 -8.38 1.75
C PHE A 45 14.70 -7.09 1.28
N GLY A 46 13.40 -7.01 1.37
CA GLY A 46 12.70 -5.81 0.96
C GLY A 46 11.24 -5.92 1.25
N TYR A 47 10.57 -4.78 1.09
CA TYR A 47 9.16 -4.67 1.38
C TYR A 47 8.48 -3.92 0.26
N TYR A 48 7.23 -4.27 0.06
CA TYR A 48 6.35 -3.53 -0.81
C TYR A 48 5.44 -2.68 0.07
N GLU A 49 5.44 -1.39 -0.17
CA GLU A 49 4.62 -0.47 0.58
C GLU A 49 3.53 0.10 -0.31
N VAL A 50 2.38 0.37 0.30
CA VAL A 50 1.28 1.04 -0.40
C VAL A 50 1.05 2.36 0.30
N LEU A 51 1.08 3.43 -0.47
CA LEU A 51 0.90 4.79 0.04
C LEU A 51 -0.39 5.37 -0.51
N VAL A 52 -1.07 6.18 0.31
CA VAL A 52 -2.26 6.90 -0.11
C VAL A 52 -2.10 8.36 0.30
N HIS A 53 -2.96 9.23 -0.25
CA HIS A 53 -3.02 10.61 0.24
C HIS A 53 -3.36 10.59 1.72
N GLU A 54 -2.72 11.46 2.47
CA GLU A 54 -2.91 11.55 3.91
C GLU A 54 -4.39 11.70 4.27
N LYS A 55 -5.14 12.44 3.47
CA LYS A 55 -6.57 12.67 3.73
C LYS A 55 -7.38 11.37 3.68
N ASN A 56 -6.87 10.35 3.00
CA ASN A 56 -7.57 9.07 2.86
C ASN A 56 -7.04 8.01 3.80
N TYR A 57 -6.20 8.39 4.74
CA TYR A 57 -5.49 7.43 5.57
C TYR A 57 -6.46 6.54 6.37
N LEU A 58 -7.37 7.15 7.11
CA LEU A 58 -8.26 6.40 8.00
C LEU A 58 -9.19 5.47 7.21
N GLU A 59 -9.73 5.97 6.11
CA GLU A 59 -10.60 5.16 5.27
C GLU A 59 -9.83 3.98 4.67
N SER A 60 -8.62 4.23 4.23
CA SER A 60 -7.79 3.18 3.65
C SER A 60 -7.47 2.09 4.67
N ILE A 61 -7.15 2.47 5.90
CA ILE A 61 -6.88 1.50 6.95
C ILE A 61 -8.08 0.62 7.19
N LYS A 62 -9.28 1.19 7.24
CA LYS A 62 -10.50 0.41 7.44
C LYS A 62 -10.72 -0.58 6.32
N LEU A 63 -10.51 -0.17 5.09
CA LEU A 63 -10.66 -1.05 3.94
C LEU A 63 -9.66 -2.19 3.98
N ILE A 64 -8.43 -1.88 4.33
CA ILE A 64 -7.37 -2.87 4.36
C ILE A 64 -7.63 -3.90 5.46
N GLU A 65 -8.12 -3.45 6.60
CA GLU A 65 -8.43 -4.36 7.70
C GLU A 65 -9.52 -5.37 7.33
N SER A 66 -10.36 -5.04 6.37
CA SER A 66 -11.42 -5.95 5.93
C SER A 66 -10.95 -6.97 4.91
N ILE A 67 -9.74 -6.82 4.40
CA ILE A 67 -9.22 -7.75 3.39
C ILE A 67 -8.77 -9.04 4.06
N LYS A 68 -9.17 -10.15 3.47
CA LYS A 68 -8.72 -11.46 3.92
C LYS A 68 -7.77 -12.02 2.88
N PHE A 69 -6.54 -12.20 3.27
CA PHE A 69 -5.55 -12.80 2.39
C PHE A 69 -5.55 -14.30 2.61
N ASN A 70 -5.62 -15.03 1.51
CA ASN A 70 -5.52 -16.49 1.56
C ASN A 70 -4.05 -16.86 1.55
N GLU A 71 -3.63 -17.51 2.60
CA GLU A 71 -2.24 -17.96 2.70
C GLU A 71 -2.17 -19.47 2.60
#